data_9ec7591604fea22a1b5d0e241108241a
#
_entry.id   9ec7591604fea22a1b5d0e241108241a
#
_cell.length_a   1.000
_cell.length_b   1.000
_cell.length_c   1.000
_cell.angle_alpha   90.00
_cell.angle_beta   90.00
_cell.angle_gamma   90.00
#
_symmetry.space_group_name_H-M   'P 1'
#
loop_
_entity.id
_entity.type
_entity.pdbx_description
1 polymer ?
#
loop_
_entity_poly.entity_id
_entity_poly.type
_entity_poly.pdbx_seq_one_letter_code
_entity_poly.pdbx_strand_id
1 'polypeptide(L)' 'MASIKQRKSSFSVIYWYLDSAGERKQKWDTLETRKEAKQRKAFIEYYQEKFE' A
#
# COMPACT_ATOMS: atom_id res chain seq x y z
N MET A 1 1.26 -8.03 1.92
CA MET A 1 0.19 -7.85 0.93
C MET A 1 -0.41 -6.47 1.02
N ALA A 2 -0.78 -5.91 -0.12
CA ALA A 2 -1.43 -4.61 -0.19
C ALA A 2 -2.88 -4.78 -0.61
N SER A 3 -3.75 -3.94 -0.09
CA SER A 3 -5.17 -3.94 -0.43
C SER A 3 -5.59 -2.57 -0.90
N ILE A 4 -6.62 -2.51 -1.74
CA ILE A 4 -7.18 -1.25 -2.20
C ILE A 4 -8.62 -1.16 -1.68
N LYS A 5 -8.92 -0.06 -1.00
CA LYS A 5 -10.28 0.27 -0.58
C LYS A 5 -10.79 1.45 -1.38
N GLN A 6 -11.95 1.29 -1.99
CA GLN A 6 -12.60 2.37 -2.72
C GLN A 6 -13.55 3.13 -1.80
N ARG A 7 -13.41 4.45 -1.81
CA ARG A 7 -14.35 5.36 -1.15
C ARG A 7 -14.99 6.26 -2.21
N LYS A 8 -15.95 7.09 -1.81
CA LYS A 8 -16.79 7.89 -2.72
C LYS A 8 -16.03 8.58 -3.85
N SER A 9 -14.86 9.13 -3.60
CA SER A 9 -14.09 9.85 -4.62
C SER A 9 -12.59 9.58 -4.53
N SER A 10 -12.19 8.59 -3.74
CA SER A 10 -10.78 8.29 -3.55
C SER A 10 -10.53 6.81 -3.36
N PHE A 11 -9.28 6.42 -3.52
CA PHE A 11 -8.84 5.04 -3.33
C PHE A 11 -7.75 5.03 -2.28
N SER A 12 -7.84 4.11 -1.32
CA SER A 12 -6.83 3.97 -0.29
C SER A 12 -6.09 2.66 -0.49
N VAL A 13 -4.77 2.72 -0.52
CA VAL A 13 -3.91 1.53 -0.57
C VAL A 13 -3.41 1.27 0.84
N ILE A 14 -3.69 0.09 1.35
CA ILE A 14 -3.34 -0.30 2.71
C ILE A 14 -2.29 -1.39 2.63
N TYR A 15 -1.19 -1.20 3.34
CA TYR A 15 -0.11 -2.18 3.34
C TYR A 15 0.59 -2.24 4.68
N TRP A 16 1.26 -3.35 4.92
CA TRP A 16 2.04 -3.57 6.13
C TRP A 16 3.52 -3.42 5.81
N TYR A 17 4.26 -2.84 6.73
CA TYR A 17 5.70 -2.70 6.60
C TYR A 17 6.38 -2.96 7.95
N LEU A 18 7.67 -3.25 7.90
CA LEU A 18 8.47 -3.37 9.10
C LEU A 18 9.20 -2.07 9.35
N ASP A 19 9.10 -1.57 10.58
CA ASP A 19 9.83 -0.37 10.96
C ASP A 19 11.28 -0.71 11.36
N SER A 20 12.03 0.30 11.78
CA SER A 20 13.42 0.11 12.18
C SER A 20 13.59 -0.76 13.42
N ALA A 21 12.55 -0.89 14.23
CA ALA A 21 12.54 -1.75 15.40
C ALA A 21 12.09 -3.18 15.09
N GLY A 22 11.75 -3.48 13.82
CA GLY A 22 11.27 -4.78 13.42
C GLY A 22 9.80 -5.04 13.71
N GLU A 23 9.05 -4.03 14.06
CA GLU A 23 7.63 -4.17 14.32
C GLU A 23 6.81 -3.97 13.06
N ARG A 24 5.72 -4.73 12.93
CA ARG A 24 4.80 -4.59 11.82
C ARG A 24 3.89 -3.40 12.05
N LYS A 25 3.87 -2.50 11.09
CA LYS A 25 2.98 -1.35 11.10
C LYS A 25 2.19 -1.27 9.81
N GLN A 26 0.99 -0.73 9.92
CA GLN A 26 0.09 -0.57 8.78
C GLN A 26 0.13 0.87 8.31
N LYS A 27 0.18 1.05 7.00
CA LYS A 27 0.19 2.38 6.41
C LYS A 27 -0.92 2.48 5.37
N TRP A 28 -1.54 3.66 5.31
CA TRP A 28 -2.60 3.97 4.37
C TRP A 28 -2.14 5.09 3.45
N ASP A 29 -2.22 4.85 2.14
CA ASP A 29 -1.99 5.89 1.14
C ASP A 29 -3.30 6.19 0.44
N THR A 30 -3.72 7.46 0.45
CA THR A 30 -4.93 7.89 -0.23
C THR A 30 -4.58 8.49 -1.57
N LEU A 31 -5.21 7.99 -2.64
CA LEU A 31 -4.96 8.40 -4.00
C LEU A 31 -6.27 8.80 -4.67
N GLU A 32 -6.18 9.73 -5.62
CA GLU A 32 -7.38 10.27 -6.28
C GLU A 32 -7.92 9.38 -7.38
N THR A 33 -7.06 8.58 -8.03
CA THR A 33 -7.46 7.76 -9.16
C THR A 33 -7.16 6.29 -8.93
N ARG A 34 -7.97 5.45 -9.57
CA ARG A 34 -7.80 4.01 -9.52
C ARG A 34 -6.47 3.59 -10.14
N LYS A 35 -6.07 4.25 -11.21
CA LYS A 35 -4.82 3.97 -11.88
C LYS A 35 -3.63 4.16 -10.95
N GLU A 36 -3.62 5.26 -10.22
CA GLU A 36 -2.56 5.54 -9.25
C GLU A 36 -2.56 4.51 -8.12
N ALA A 37 -3.74 4.13 -7.64
CA ALA A 37 -3.84 3.12 -6.60
C ALA A 37 -3.28 1.77 -7.04
N LYS A 38 -3.57 1.36 -8.27
CA LYS A 38 -3.02 0.12 -8.82
C LYS A 38 -1.51 0.19 -8.97
N GLN A 39 -0.99 1.30 -9.44
CA GLN A 39 0.46 1.50 -9.57
C GLN A 39 1.14 1.46 -8.21
N ARG A 40 0.55 2.11 -7.22
CA ARG A 40 1.12 2.12 -5.87
C ARG A 40 1.10 0.72 -5.27
N LYS A 41 0.00 -0.01 -5.46
CA LYS A 41 -0.10 -1.37 -4.96
C LYS A 41 0.97 -2.27 -5.58
N ALA A 42 1.15 -2.21 -6.89
CA ALA A 42 2.15 -3.00 -7.60
C ALA A 42 3.57 -2.66 -7.10
N PHE A 43 3.84 -1.38 -6.90
CA PHE A 43 5.12 -0.91 -6.38
C PHE A 43 5.40 -1.47 -4.98
N ILE A 44 4.42 -1.42 -4.11
CA ILE A 44 4.55 -1.92 -2.74
C ILE A 44 4.79 -3.43 -2.74
N GLU A 45 4.04 -4.19 -3.52
CA GLU A 45 4.20 -5.63 -3.61
C GLU A 45 5.57 -6.01 -4.15
N TYR A 46 6.07 -5.24 -5.12
CA TYR A 46 7.41 -5.46 -5.67
C TYR A 46 8.48 -5.30 -4.59
N TYR A 47 8.38 -4.26 -3.77
CA TYR A 47 9.33 -4.03 -2.70
C TYR A 47 9.24 -5.09 -1.61
N GLN A 48 8.04 -5.52 -1.27
CA GLN A 48 7.86 -6.56 -0.26
C GLN A 48 8.51 -7.88 -0.67
N GLU A 49 8.35 -8.26 -1.93
CA GLU A 49 8.99 -9.47 -2.43
C GLU A 49 10.52 -9.39 -2.37
N LYS A 50 11.06 -8.20 -2.57
CA LYS A 50 12.49 -8.00 -2.61
C LYS A 50 13.15 -8.00 -1.24
N PHE A 51 12.41 -7.61 -0.20
CA PHE A 51 12.96 -7.42 1.13
C PHE A 51 12.48 -8.43 2.18
N GLU A 52 11.70 -9.38 1.77
CA GLU A 52 11.33 -10.48 2.66
C GLU A 52 12.35 -11.59 2.71
#